data_431a92b4b48f627e35f844d78b2c60ae
#
_entry.id   431a92b4b48f627e35f844d78b2c60ae
#
_cell.length_a   1.000
_cell.length_b   1.000
_cell.length_c   1.000
_cell.angle_alpha   90.00
_cell.angle_beta   90.00
_cell.angle_gamma   90.00
#
_symmetry.space_group_name_H-M   'P 1'
#
loop_
_entity.id
_entity.type
_entity.pdbx_description
1 polymer ?
#
loop_
_entity_poly.entity_id
_entity_poly.type
_entity_poly.pdbx_seq_one_letter_code
_entity_poly.pdbx_strand_id
1 'polypeptide(L)'
;GLLGRGRLRRLRRAVALFGFHLAPLDLRQNSDVHARMVAELLAVARPGTDYLALDEEHRIALLLDELSTPRPLAAPGIAYSEETRGELAIFRTALSIHQRYGRGAIENVIISKTDGVSDVLEVAVLLKEVGLLRPLEHALDVNIVPLFETIGDLARAGTIMDRLLALPLYNRLLGSRGGLHEVMLGYSDSNKDGGFLTSGWALYRAEIALTEVFARHGVTLRLFHGRGGSVGRGGGPSYQAILAQPQGAVQGQIRITEQGEVIASKYANPELGRRNLEILAAATLEATLLPHEHDAPRPEFLAAMEELSATAFAAYRALVYETPGFERYFWESTVISEIAALNIGSRPASRKKTTAIEDLRAIPWVFSWAQCRLMLPGWFGFGAAVRAWRERHGEAGMALLATMNREWGFFRTLLSNIDMVLGKTDLAIAERYSELVRDADLRAAIFPRLSAEWHDAVDALLAITGQAELLDGNPLLKRSIRNRFPYLDPVNHLQIELLRRHRAGDTDERVQRGIHLTINGVAAGLRNSG
;
A
#
# COMPACT_ATOMS: atom_id res chain seq x y z
N GLY A 1 -8.94 20.41 -40.65
CA GLY A 1 -9.90 20.09 -41.66
C GLY A 1 -10.83 18.93 -41.34
N LEU A 2 -11.87 18.73 -42.15
CA LEU A 2 -12.88 17.66 -41.98
C LEU A 2 -12.28 16.24 -41.99
N LEU A 3 -11.19 15.98 -42.71
CA LEU A 3 -10.46 14.71 -42.76
C LEU A 3 -9.83 14.31 -41.43
N GLY A 4 -9.62 15.24 -40.49
CA GLY A 4 -9.12 14.96 -39.14
C GLY A 4 -10.20 14.55 -38.14
N ARG A 5 -11.47 14.43 -38.56
CA ARG A 5 -12.59 14.00 -37.69
C ARG A 5 -12.96 12.54 -37.97
N GLY A 6 -13.59 11.87 -37.02
CA GLY A 6 -14.04 10.49 -37.20
C GLY A 6 -12.98 9.43 -36.81
N ARG A 7 -12.89 8.33 -37.60
CA ARG A 7 -12.04 7.16 -37.29
C ARG A 7 -10.55 7.51 -37.22
N LEU A 8 -10.05 8.35 -38.13
CA LEU A 8 -8.63 8.77 -38.15
C LEU A 8 -8.27 9.57 -36.88
N ARG A 9 -9.17 10.42 -36.40
CA ARG A 9 -8.97 11.15 -35.15
C ARG A 9 -8.92 10.20 -33.94
N ARG A 10 -9.78 9.17 -33.91
CA ARG A 10 -9.78 8.14 -32.86
C ARG A 10 -8.48 7.36 -32.88
N LEU A 11 -8.05 6.90 -34.06
CA LEU A 11 -6.78 6.18 -34.21
C LEU A 11 -5.60 7.04 -33.78
N ARG A 12 -5.50 8.28 -34.21
CA ARG A 12 -4.45 9.22 -33.81
C ARG A 12 -4.42 9.41 -32.29
N ARG A 13 -5.58 9.54 -31.66
CA ARG A 13 -5.67 9.65 -30.18
C ARG A 13 -5.24 8.35 -29.49
N ALA A 14 -5.67 7.20 -29.99
CA ALA A 14 -5.25 5.91 -29.44
C ALA A 14 -3.73 5.73 -29.54
N VAL A 15 -3.13 6.06 -30.68
CA VAL A 15 -1.67 6.02 -30.84
C VAL A 15 -0.97 7.02 -29.92
N ALA A 16 -1.52 8.21 -29.74
CA ALA A 16 -0.94 9.21 -28.83
C ALA A 16 -1.02 8.78 -27.34
N LEU A 17 -2.06 8.04 -26.97
CA LEU A 17 -2.26 7.56 -25.59
C LEU A 17 -1.50 6.27 -25.28
N PHE A 18 -1.50 5.33 -26.19
CA PHE A 18 -1.01 3.96 -25.94
C PHE A 18 0.28 3.63 -26.71
N GLY A 19 0.65 4.41 -27.72
CA GLY A 19 1.74 4.04 -28.62
C GLY A 19 1.49 2.66 -29.23
N PHE A 20 2.47 1.76 -29.12
CA PHE A 20 2.38 0.34 -29.49
C PHE A 20 2.19 -0.58 -28.28
N HIS A 21 2.02 -0.03 -27.09
CA HIS A 21 1.85 -0.78 -25.85
C HIS A 21 0.51 -0.44 -25.22
N LEU A 22 -0.31 -1.44 -24.97
CA LEU A 22 -1.58 -1.26 -24.24
C LEU A 22 -1.31 -0.76 -22.81
N ALA A 23 -0.27 -1.31 -22.17
CA ALA A 23 0.24 -0.89 -20.88
C ALA A 23 1.73 -1.25 -20.76
N PRO A 24 2.59 -0.37 -20.21
CA PRO A 24 3.96 -0.72 -19.84
C PRO A 24 3.97 -1.72 -18.69
N LEU A 25 5.05 -2.50 -18.60
CA LEU A 25 5.32 -3.37 -17.47
C LEU A 25 6.31 -2.70 -16.52
N ASP A 26 6.16 -2.97 -15.23
CA ASP A 26 7.15 -2.62 -14.23
C ASP A 26 7.93 -3.85 -13.79
N LEU A 27 9.25 -3.69 -13.61
CA LEU A 27 10.03 -4.64 -12.83
C LEU A 27 9.82 -4.32 -11.34
N ARG A 28 9.82 -5.33 -10.49
CA ARG A 28 9.72 -5.13 -9.04
C ARG A 28 10.47 -6.23 -8.30
N GLN A 29 11.33 -5.82 -7.36
CA GLN A 29 12.04 -6.74 -6.46
C GLN A 29 12.25 -6.07 -5.08
N ASN A 30 12.63 -6.87 -4.09
CA ASN A 30 12.93 -6.43 -2.74
C ASN A 30 14.38 -5.90 -2.66
N SER A 31 14.62 -4.82 -1.91
CA SER A 31 15.94 -4.24 -1.70
C SER A 31 16.97 -5.25 -1.18
N ASP A 32 16.57 -6.12 -0.25
CA ASP A 32 17.46 -7.17 0.29
C ASP A 32 18.05 -8.10 -0.82
N VAL A 33 17.29 -8.34 -1.89
CA VAL A 33 17.77 -9.13 -3.03
C VAL A 33 18.82 -8.36 -3.82
N HIS A 34 18.56 -7.07 -4.10
CA HIS A 34 19.52 -6.22 -4.79
C HIS A 34 20.82 -6.07 -4.00
N ALA A 35 20.74 -5.87 -2.67
CA ALA A 35 21.90 -5.80 -1.80
C ALA A 35 22.75 -7.08 -1.86
N ARG A 36 22.14 -8.26 -1.81
CA ARG A 36 22.87 -9.54 -1.92
C ARG A 36 23.49 -9.73 -3.29
N MET A 37 22.81 -9.35 -4.36
CA MET A 37 23.36 -9.41 -5.72
C MET A 37 24.59 -8.53 -5.86
N VAL A 38 24.48 -7.25 -5.43
CA VAL A 38 25.60 -6.32 -5.48
C VAL A 38 26.76 -6.80 -4.61
N ALA A 39 26.48 -7.36 -3.43
CA ALA A 39 27.50 -7.95 -2.56
C ALA A 39 28.27 -9.08 -3.26
N GLU A 40 27.57 -10.00 -3.92
CA GLU A 40 28.19 -11.11 -4.64
C GLU A 40 29.02 -10.62 -5.83
N LEU A 41 28.51 -9.66 -6.61
CA LEU A 41 29.26 -9.06 -7.72
C LEU A 41 30.52 -8.34 -7.23
N LEU A 42 30.42 -7.57 -6.16
CA LEU A 42 31.57 -6.85 -5.56
C LEU A 42 32.59 -7.81 -4.94
N ALA A 43 32.17 -8.89 -4.31
CA ALA A 43 33.09 -9.89 -3.75
C ALA A 43 34.01 -10.48 -4.83
N VAL A 44 33.53 -10.62 -6.06
CA VAL A 44 34.32 -11.06 -7.21
C VAL A 44 35.17 -9.93 -7.80
N ALA A 45 34.57 -8.76 -8.04
CA ALA A 45 35.23 -7.66 -8.74
C ALA A 45 36.20 -6.86 -7.85
N ARG A 46 35.99 -6.88 -6.53
CA ARG A 46 36.81 -6.20 -5.49
C ARG A 46 37.06 -7.15 -4.32
N PRO A 47 37.96 -8.14 -4.46
CA PRO A 47 38.23 -9.12 -3.41
C PRO A 47 38.58 -8.43 -2.07
N GLY A 48 37.97 -8.93 -0.97
CA GLY A 48 38.13 -8.36 0.37
C GLY A 48 37.08 -7.33 0.76
N THR A 49 36.12 -7.00 -0.12
CA THR A 49 34.99 -6.13 0.20
C THR A 49 33.83 -6.96 0.77
N ASP A 50 33.47 -6.75 2.03
CA ASP A 50 32.23 -7.25 2.63
C ASP A 50 31.16 -6.15 2.57
N TYR A 51 30.44 -6.09 1.45
CA TYR A 51 29.45 -5.05 1.17
C TYR A 51 28.31 -5.02 2.21
N LEU A 52 27.84 -6.19 2.64
CA LEU A 52 26.71 -6.28 3.58
C LEU A 52 27.07 -5.82 4.99
N ALA A 53 28.35 -5.84 5.36
CA ALA A 53 28.82 -5.34 6.64
C ALA A 53 29.05 -3.81 6.66
N LEU A 54 29.00 -3.15 5.48
CA LEU A 54 29.18 -1.70 5.40
C LEU A 54 27.97 -0.95 5.94
N ASP A 55 28.20 0.18 6.59
CA ASP A 55 27.16 1.16 6.89
C ASP A 55 26.70 1.91 5.64
N GLU A 56 25.63 2.68 5.77
CA GLU A 56 24.98 3.38 4.65
C GLU A 56 25.92 4.35 3.92
N GLU A 57 26.77 5.10 4.64
CA GLU A 57 27.69 6.07 4.03
C GLU A 57 28.76 5.38 3.19
N HIS A 58 29.32 4.29 3.70
CA HIS A 58 30.32 3.52 2.96
C HIS A 58 29.70 2.77 1.77
N ARG A 59 28.46 2.28 1.89
CA ARG A 59 27.72 1.72 0.75
C ARG A 59 27.52 2.76 -0.33
N ILE A 60 27.01 3.95 0.01
CA ILE A 60 26.79 5.05 -0.95
C ILE A 60 28.10 5.41 -1.65
N ALA A 61 29.18 5.61 -0.91
CA ALA A 61 30.48 5.97 -1.48
C ALA A 61 30.98 4.91 -2.47
N LEU A 62 30.91 3.64 -2.12
CA LEU A 62 31.30 2.53 -2.97
C LEU A 62 30.46 2.43 -4.25
N LEU A 63 29.13 2.56 -4.11
CA LEU A 63 28.23 2.50 -5.27
C LEU A 63 28.42 3.69 -6.21
N LEU A 64 28.69 4.89 -5.69
CA LEU A 64 29.00 6.06 -6.51
C LEU A 64 30.33 5.88 -7.25
N ASP A 65 31.34 5.26 -6.63
CA ASP A 65 32.60 4.93 -7.29
C ASP A 65 32.35 3.93 -8.44
N GLU A 66 31.55 2.88 -8.22
CA GLU A 66 31.16 1.95 -9.29
C GLU A 66 30.34 2.60 -10.40
N LEU A 67 29.52 3.57 -10.09
CA LEU A 67 28.74 4.34 -11.07
C LEU A 67 29.55 5.42 -11.79
N SER A 68 30.78 5.68 -11.39
CA SER A 68 31.69 6.62 -12.08
C SER A 68 32.33 6.02 -13.34
N THR A 69 32.28 4.69 -13.50
CA THR A 69 32.91 3.98 -14.62
C THR A 69 31.89 3.10 -15.38
N PRO A 70 32.07 2.89 -16.70
CA PRO A 70 31.21 1.99 -17.48
C PRO A 70 31.56 0.51 -17.29
N ARG A 71 32.61 0.19 -16.52
CA ARG A 71 33.07 -1.18 -16.31
C ARG A 71 32.00 -2.02 -15.61
N PRO A 72 31.58 -3.16 -16.17
CA PRO A 72 30.69 -4.08 -15.48
C PRO A 72 31.42 -4.79 -14.33
N LEU A 73 30.65 -5.16 -13.28
CA LEU A 73 31.12 -5.99 -12.17
C LEU A 73 31.03 -7.47 -12.50
N ALA A 74 29.99 -7.87 -13.23
CA ALA A 74 29.76 -9.25 -13.60
C ALA A 74 30.84 -9.75 -14.59
N ALA A 75 31.64 -10.72 -14.17
CA ALA A 75 32.69 -11.30 -14.99
C ALA A 75 32.19 -12.54 -15.76
N PRO A 76 32.46 -12.65 -17.07
CA PRO A 76 32.19 -13.87 -17.82
C PRO A 76 32.93 -15.08 -17.25
N GLY A 77 32.26 -16.21 -17.19
CA GLY A 77 32.88 -17.48 -16.73
C GLY A 77 32.86 -17.68 -15.20
N ILE A 78 32.40 -16.73 -14.42
CA ILE A 78 32.20 -16.89 -12.98
C ILE A 78 30.80 -17.51 -12.72
N ALA A 79 30.76 -18.50 -11.83
CA ALA A 79 29.53 -19.14 -11.39
C ALA A 79 28.97 -18.36 -10.21
N TYR A 80 28.03 -17.44 -10.48
CA TYR A 80 27.26 -16.75 -9.47
C TYR A 80 26.13 -17.64 -8.91
N SER A 81 25.57 -17.25 -7.77
CA SER A 81 24.42 -17.92 -7.16
C SER A 81 23.21 -17.97 -8.11
N GLU A 82 22.27 -18.87 -7.85
CA GLU A 82 21.03 -18.98 -8.63
C GLU A 82 20.21 -17.68 -8.56
N GLU A 83 20.16 -17.03 -7.37
CA GLU A 83 19.48 -15.75 -7.15
C GLU A 83 20.09 -14.66 -8.07
N THR A 84 21.40 -14.44 -8.00
CA THR A 84 22.08 -13.40 -8.79
C THR A 84 21.96 -13.66 -10.29
N ARG A 85 22.11 -14.91 -10.75
CA ARG A 85 21.94 -15.26 -12.15
C ARG A 85 20.52 -15.03 -12.65
N GLY A 86 19.53 -15.42 -11.84
CA GLY A 86 18.12 -15.25 -12.16
C GLY A 86 17.74 -13.77 -12.29
N GLU A 87 18.13 -12.96 -11.35
CA GLU A 87 17.84 -11.53 -11.35
C GLU A 87 18.58 -10.77 -12.46
N LEU A 88 19.86 -11.05 -12.71
CA LEU A 88 20.57 -10.50 -13.86
C LEU A 88 19.92 -10.89 -15.20
N ALA A 89 19.34 -12.09 -15.29
CA ALA A 89 18.61 -12.51 -16.49
C ALA A 89 17.33 -11.67 -16.68
N ILE A 90 16.65 -11.24 -15.60
CA ILE A 90 15.50 -10.33 -15.68
C ILE A 90 15.93 -8.98 -16.27
N PHE A 91 17.01 -8.36 -15.76
CA PHE A 91 17.52 -7.09 -16.29
C PHE A 91 17.99 -7.22 -17.76
N ARG A 92 18.66 -8.30 -18.12
CA ARG A 92 19.04 -8.58 -19.52
C ARG A 92 17.83 -8.76 -20.44
N THR A 93 16.77 -9.40 -19.92
CA THR A 93 15.50 -9.54 -20.64
C THR A 93 14.85 -8.18 -20.86
N ALA A 94 14.88 -7.30 -19.86
CA ALA A 94 14.37 -5.93 -19.99
C ALA A 94 15.12 -5.16 -21.09
N LEU A 95 16.44 -5.24 -21.16
CA LEU A 95 17.23 -4.66 -22.26
C LEU A 95 16.79 -5.22 -23.62
N SER A 96 16.65 -6.55 -23.74
CA SER A 96 16.20 -7.21 -24.99
C SER A 96 14.81 -6.75 -25.41
N ILE A 97 13.90 -6.57 -24.45
CA ILE A 97 12.56 -6.02 -24.67
C ILE A 97 12.64 -4.57 -25.19
N HIS A 98 13.48 -3.73 -24.58
CA HIS A 98 13.71 -2.36 -25.04
C HIS A 98 14.22 -2.32 -26.49
N GLN A 99 15.18 -3.18 -26.85
CA GLN A 99 15.71 -3.28 -28.19
C GLN A 99 14.68 -3.73 -29.23
N ARG A 100 13.78 -4.64 -28.84
CA ARG A 100 12.79 -5.23 -29.74
C ARG A 100 11.50 -4.43 -29.83
N TYR A 101 11.02 -3.90 -28.71
CA TYR A 101 9.70 -3.29 -28.60
C TYR A 101 9.73 -1.81 -28.22
N GLY A 102 10.92 -1.26 -27.95
CA GLY A 102 11.08 0.13 -27.53
C GLY A 102 11.01 0.32 -26.00
N ARG A 103 11.51 1.47 -25.56
CA ARG A 103 11.65 1.80 -24.12
C ARG A 103 10.32 1.90 -23.39
N GLY A 104 9.21 2.21 -24.07
CA GLY A 104 7.88 2.28 -23.47
C GLY A 104 7.30 0.92 -23.04
N ALA A 105 7.96 -0.22 -23.34
CA ALA A 105 7.50 -1.54 -22.91
C ALA A 105 7.76 -1.80 -21.41
N ILE A 106 8.89 -1.29 -20.89
CA ILE A 106 9.28 -1.38 -19.48
C ILE A 106 9.84 -0.02 -19.07
N GLU A 107 9.12 0.70 -18.23
CA GLU A 107 9.49 2.08 -17.86
C GLU A 107 10.06 2.21 -16.47
N ASN A 108 9.77 1.27 -15.55
CA ASN A 108 10.11 1.42 -14.14
C ASN A 108 10.67 0.14 -13.54
N VAL A 109 11.61 0.31 -12.59
CA VAL A 109 12.04 -0.71 -11.61
C VAL A 109 11.61 -0.24 -10.24
N ILE A 110 10.70 -0.96 -9.58
CA ILE A 110 10.18 -0.65 -8.26
C ILE A 110 10.99 -1.44 -7.22
N ILE A 111 11.47 -0.73 -6.20
CA ILE A 111 12.23 -1.32 -5.09
C ILE A 111 11.31 -1.43 -3.89
N SER A 112 10.86 -2.64 -3.55
CA SER A 112 10.11 -2.88 -2.30
C SER A 112 11.03 -2.78 -1.09
N LYS A 113 10.50 -2.24 0.02
CA LYS A 113 11.24 -2.01 1.26
C LYS A 113 12.48 -1.13 1.08
N THR A 114 12.32 0.00 0.44
CA THR A 114 13.40 0.98 0.37
C THR A 114 13.64 1.58 1.76
N ASP A 115 14.84 1.42 2.27
CA ASP A 115 15.27 1.86 3.61
C ASP A 115 16.38 2.92 3.56
N GLY A 116 17.12 2.99 2.46
CA GLY A 116 18.24 3.89 2.29
C GLY A 116 18.44 4.40 0.86
N VAL A 117 19.39 5.31 0.71
CA VAL A 117 19.86 5.80 -0.59
C VAL A 117 20.58 4.68 -1.35
N SER A 118 21.32 3.84 -0.61
CA SER A 118 22.04 2.69 -1.19
C SER A 118 21.13 1.77 -1.98
N ASP A 119 19.89 1.51 -1.55
CA ASP A 119 18.93 0.66 -2.26
C ASP A 119 18.66 1.14 -3.70
N VAL A 120 18.58 2.46 -3.88
CA VAL A 120 18.38 3.07 -5.20
C VAL A 120 19.65 2.99 -6.04
N LEU A 121 20.81 3.22 -5.44
CA LEU A 121 22.12 3.14 -6.12
C LEU A 121 22.50 1.70 -6.48
N GLU A 122 22.10 0.70 -5.68
CA GLU A 122 22.25 -0.72 -6.01
C GLU A 122 21.55 -1.06 -7.32
N VAL A 123 20.30 -0.64 -7.46
CA VAL A 123 19.56 -0.83 -8.72
C VAL A 123 20.22 -0.07 -9.87
N ALA A 124 20.74 1.14 -9.63
CA ALA A 124 21.49 1.88 -10.64
C ALA A 124 22.71 1.10 -11.12
N VAL A 125 23.47 0.47 -10.20
CA VAL A 125 24.60 -0.42 -10.55
C VAL A 125 24.14 -1.62 -11.36
N LEU A 126 23.03 -2.28 -10.95
CA LEU A 126 22.49 -3.44 -11.69
C LEU A 126 21.98 -3.06 -13.09
N LEU A 127 21.41 -1.87 -13.26
CA LEU A 127 21.04 -1.34 -14.57
C LEU A 127 22.29 -1.06 -15.44
N LYS A 128 23.39 -0.60 -14.83
CA LYS A 128 24.67 -0.43 -15.50
C LYS A 128 25.22 -1.76 -16.04
N GLU A 129 25.12 -2.85 -15.26
CA GLU A 129 25.58 -4.19 -15.65
C GLU A 129 25.02 -4.68 -16.99
N VAL A 130 23.83 -4.23 -17.34
CA VAL A 130 23.15 -4.64 -18.57
C VAL A 130 23.07 -3.54 -19.63
N GLY A 131 23.59 -2.33 -19.36
CA GLY A 131 23.59 -1.20 -20.28
C GLY A 131 22.29 -0.38 -20.32
N LEU A 132 21.36 -0.59 -19.38
CA LEU A 132 20.17 0.25 -19.18
C LEU A 132 20.51 1.57 -18.46
N LEU A 133 21.67 1.64 -17.81
CA LEU A 133 22.30 2.84 -17.32
C LEU A 133 23.70 2.99 -17.95
N ARG A 134 24.00 4.15 -18.50
CA ARG A 134 25.28 4.48 -19.14
C ARG A 134 25.91 5.67 -18.42
N PRO A 135 26.90 5.43 -17.56
CA PRO A 135 27.48 6.47 -16.68
C PRO A 135 28.07 7.65 -17.43
N LEU A 136 28.86 7.38 -18.48
CA LEU A 136 29.55 8.43 -19.27
C LEU A 136 28.59 9.32 -20.08
N GLU A 137 27.42 8.77 -20.45
CA GLU A 137 26.38 9.50 -21.17
C GLU A 137 25.40 10.18 -20.20
N HIS A 138 25.53 9.94 -18.90
CA HIS A 138 24.55 10.29 -17.88
C HIS A 138 23.12 9.87 -18.28
N ALA A 139 22.98 8.70 -18.89
CA ALA A 139 21.72 8.22 -19.45
C ALA A 139 21.15 7.04 -18.66
N LEU A 140 19.87 7.15 -18.37
CA LEU A 140 19.07 6.14 -17.69
C LEU A 140 17.86 5.80 -18.55
N ASP A 141 17.67 4.51 -18.90
CA ASP A 141 16.59 4.09 -19.79
C ASP A 141 15.33 3.64 -19.03
N VAL A 142 15.43 3.39 -17.73
CA VAL A 142 14.34 2.91 -16.85
C VAL A 142 14.33 3.76 -15.57
N ASN A 143 13.18 4.22 -15.12
CA ASN A 143 13.06 4.93 -13.85
C ASN A 143 13.27 3.97 -12.68
N ILE A 144 13.96 4.43 -11.65
CA ILE A 144 14.14 3.69 -10.39
C ILE A 144 13.13 4.29 -9.40
N VAL A 145 12.21 3.45 -8.91
CA VAL A 145 11.07 3.88 -8.08
C VAL A 145 11.21 3.28 -6.69
N PRO A 146 11.62 4.05 -5.69
CA PRO A 146 11.62 3.58 -4.30
C PRO A 146 10.18 3.42 -3.80
N LEU A 147 9.93 2.34 -3.04
CA LEU A 147 8.68 2.10 -2.36
C LEU A 147 8.92 2.09 -0.85
N PHE A 148 8.29 3.03 -0.15
CA PHE A 148 8.28 3.12 1.30
C PHE A 148 7.03 2.42 1.84
N GLU A 149 7.21 1.37 2.64
CA GLU A 149 6.14 0.43 3.00
C GLU A 149 5.73 0.48 4.47
N THR A 150 6.67 0.58 5.40
CA THR A 150 6.39 0.61 6.84
C THR A 150 6.17 2.04 7.37
N ILE A 151 5.62 2.18 8.57
CA ILE A 151 5.51 3.49 9.24
C ILE A 151 6.88 4.16 9.37
N GLY A 152 7.91 3.38 9.70
CA GLY A 152 9.29 3.87 9.79
C GLY A 152 9.86 4.33 8.45
N ASP A 153 9.61 3.59 7.37
CA ASP A 153 10.08 3.97 6.02
C ASP A 153 9.41 5.26 5.56
N LEU A 154 8.09 5.39 5.75
CA LEU A 154 7.34 6.60 5.43
C LEU A 154 7.87 7.82 6.18
N ALA A 155 8.23 7.67 7.46
CA ALA A 155 8.80 8.76 8.24
C ALA A 155 10.17 9.23 7.71
N ARG A 156 10.96 8.33 7.10
CA ARG A 156 12.28 8.64 6.53
C ARG A 156 12.26 9.02 5.05
N ALA A 157 11.14 8.82 4.35
CA ALA A 157 11.04 8.99 2.90
C ALA A 157 11.57 10.36 2.42
N GLY A 158 11.16 11.45 3.07
CA GLY A 158 11.65 12.79 2.75
C GLY A 158 13.17 12.92 2.89
N THR A 159 13.76 12.43 3.98
CA THR A 159 15.20 12.49 4.25
C THR A 159 15.99 11.66 3.24
N ILE A 160 15.53 10.46 2.91
CA ILE A 160 16.17 9.57 1.92
C ILE A 160 16.17 10.23 0.55
N MET A 161 15.03 10.77 0.13
CA MET A 161 14.90 11.42 -1.16
C MET A 161 15.70 12.73 -1.24
N ASP A 162 15.78 13.52 -0.18
CA ASP A 162 16.59 14.73 -0.12
C ASP A 162 18.07 14.41 -0.33
N ARG A 163 18.58 13.39 0.36
CA ARG A 163 19.97 12.91 0.20
C ARG A 163 20.23 12.37 -1.21
N LEU A 164 19.31 11.57 -1.75
CA LEU A 164 19.45 11.01 -3.10
C LEU A 164 19.48 12.09 -4.17
N LEU A 165 18.58 13.06 -4.12
CA LEU A 165 18.47 14.15 -5.08
C LEU A 165 19.62 15.17 -4.96
N ALA A 166 20.28 15.24 -3.80
CA ALA A 166 21.49 16.03 -3.61
C ALA A 166 22.73 15.42 -4.29
N LEU A 167 22.71 14.13 -4.68
CA LEU A 167 23.83 13.48 -5.36
C LEU A 167 23.96 13.99 -6.81
N PRO A 168 25.10 14.65 -7.19
CA PRO A 168 25.24 15.24 -8.52
C PRO A 168 25.12 14.22 -9.66
N LEU A 169 25.60 12.99 -9.44
CA LEU A 169 25.51 11.92 -10.43
C LEU A 169 24.03 11.53 -10.66
N TYR A 170 23.30 11.30 -9.58
CA TYR A 170 21.90 10.88 -9.67
C TYR A 170 21.02 11.96 -10.31
N ASN A 171 21.25 13.22 -9.96
CA ASN A 171 20.53 14.35 -10.55
C ASN A 171 20.75 14.45 -12.07
N ARG A 172 22.00 14.22 -12.55
CA ARG A 172 22.27 14.15 -14.01
C ARG A 172 21.54 12.99 -14.69
N LEU A 173 21.52 11.81 -14.06
CA LEU A 173 20.79 10.65 -14.58
C LEU A 173 19.29 10.96 -14.67
N LEU A 174 18.73 11.59 -13.65
CA LEU A 174 17.33 12.01 -13.62
C LEU A 174 17.00 13.04 -14.71
N GLY A 175 17.94 13.95 -15.02
CA GLY A 175 17.82 14.88 -16.14
C GLY A 175 17.57 14.18 -17.47
N SER A 176 18.18 13.00 -17.72
CA SER A 176 17.96 12.19 -18.91
C SER A 176 16.53 11.61 -19.00
N ARG A 177 15.79 11.63 -17.88
CA ARG A 177 14.38 11.19 -17.76
C ARG A 177 13.39 12.37 -17.72
N GLY A 178 13.83 13.58 -18.10
CA GLY A 178 13.01 14.79 -18.12
C GLY A 178 12.77 15.43 -16.75
N GLY A 179 13.59 15.12 -15.75
CA GLY A 179 13.51 15.72 -14.42
C GLY A 179 12.29 15.27 -13.60
N LEU A 180 11.67 14.14 -13.96
CA LEU A 180 10.57 13.53 -13.22
C LEU A 180 11.08 12.33 -12.44
N HIS A 181 10.71 12.25 -11.16
CA HIS A 181 10.99 11.09 -10.33
C HIS A 181 9.71 10.58 -9.66
N GLU A 182 9.48 9.26 -9.74
CA GLU A 182 8.34 8.61 -9.12
C GLU A 182 8.73 8.01 -7.76
N VAL A 183 7.87 8.18 -6.77
CA VAL A 183 7.97 7.55 -5.45
C VAL A 183 6.69 6.78 -5.17
N MET A 184 6.82 5.51 -4.81
CA MET A 184 5.68 4.67 -4.46
C MET A 184 5.46 4.65 -2.94
N LEU A 185 4.22 4.80 -2.51
CA LEU A 185 3.80 4.76 -1.12
C LEU A 185 2.98 3.51 -0.83
N GLY A 186 3.37 2.76 0.21
CA GLY A 186 2.78 1.49 0.59
C GLY A 186 1.67 1.65 1.62
N TYR A 187 0.43 1.36 1.21
CA TYR A 187 -0.77 1.48 2.06
C TYR A 187 -1.04 0.21 2.88
N SER A 188 -0.89 -0.96 2.27
CA SER A 188 -1.25 -2.22 2.92
C SER A 188 -0.26 -2.62 4.00
N ASP A 189 1.03 -2.48 3.73
CA ASP A 189 2.10 -2.84 4.67
C ASP A 189 2.15 -1.86 5.84
N SER A 190 2.00 -0.54 5.61
CA SER A 190 1.89 0.44 6.69
C SER A 190 0.63 0.25 7.55
N ASN A 191 -0.50 -0.14 6.94
CA ASN A 191 -1.71 -0.48 7.69
C ASN A 191 -1.53 -1.75 8.54
N LYS A 192 -0.84 -2.77 8.04
CA LYS A 192 -0.50 -3.96 8.84
C LYS A 192 0.44 -3.60 9.99
N ASP A 193 1.39 -2.70 9.77
CA ASP A 193 2.40 -2.29 10.76
C ASP A 193 1.80 -1.45 11.90
N GLY A 194 0.92 -0.48 11.59
CA GLY A 194 0.47 0.52 12.56
C GLY A 194 -1.04 0.75 12.68
N GLY A 195 -1.87 0.01 11.94
CA GLY A 195 -3.31 0.28 11.87
C GLY A 195 -3.66 1.42 10.91
N PHE A 196 -4.95 1.58 10.62
CA PHE A 196 -5.42 2.46 9.55
C PHE A 196 -5.21 3.95 9.82
N LEU A 197 -5.50 4.42 11.05
CA LEU A 197 -5.32 5.82 11.41
C LEU A 197 -3.87 6.26 11.29
N THR A 198 -2.95 5.48 11.88
CA THR A 198 -1.52 5.76 11.84
C THR A 198 -0.95 5.67 10.42
N SER A 199 -1.35 4.64 9.66
CA SER A 199 -0.95 4.51 8.26
C SER A 199 -1.41 5.70 7.42
N GLY A 200 -2.67 6.12 7.56
CA GLY A 200 -3.20 7.29 6.85
C GLY A 200 -2.43 8.56 7.18
N TRP A 201 -2.12 8.78 8.46
CA TRP A 201 -1.32 9.93 8.89
C TRP A 201 0.13 9.89 8.40
N ALA A 202 0.80 8.74 8.52
CA ALA A 202 2.18 8.59 8.05
C ALA A 202 2.31 8.82 6.54
N LEU A 203 1.33 8.34 5.75
CA LEU A 203 1.27 8.61 4.32
C LEU A 203 1.12 10.10 4.02
N TYR A 204 0.19 10.79 4.68
CA TYR A 204 -0.05 12.21 4.50
C TYR A 204 1.19 13.05 4.86
N ARG A 205 1.88 12.70 5.95
CA ARG A 205 3.14 13.33 6.36
C ARG A 205 4.26 13.10 5.35
N ALA A 206 4.39 11.87 4.84
CA ALA A 206 5.36 11.54 3.80
C ALA A 206 5.09 12.33 2.50
N GLU A 207 3.82 12.48 2.10
CA GLU A 207 3.43 13.28 0.93
C GLU A 207 3.84 14.75 1.08
N ILE A 208 3.62 15.38 2.26
CA ILE A 208 4.08 16.74 2.55
C ILE A 208 5.60 16.83 2.42
N ALA A 209 6.33 15.97 3.14
CA ALA A 209 7.79 16.01 3.16
C ALA A 209 8.40 15.79 1.77
N LEU A 210 7.85 14.84 0.98
CA LEU A 210 8.28 14.60 -0.39
C LEU A 210 8.02 15.80 -1.29
N THR A 211 6.83 16.42 -1.20
CA THR A 211 6.48 17.61 -1.99
C THR A 211 7.47 18.76 -1.73
N GLU A 212 7.82 19.02 -0.48
CA GLU A 212 8.78 20.04 -0.09
C GLU A 212 10.19 19.74 -0.59
N VAL A 213 10.65 18.49 -0.45
CA VAL A 213 11.97 18.04 -0.92
C VAL A 213 12.10 18.20 -2.42
N PHE A 214 11.13 17.71 -3.16
CA PHE A 214 11.17 17.76 -4.63
C PHE A 214 11.11 19.18 -5.17
N ALA A 215 10.33 20.05 -4.54
CA ALA A 215 10.29 21.48 -4.88
C ALA A 215 11.66 22.15 -4.66
N ARG A 216 12.36 21.84 -3.55
CA ARG A 216 13.71 22.37 -3.28
C ARG A 216 14.74 21.96 -4.32
N HIS A 217 14.65 20.73 -4.83
CA HIS A 217 15.57 20.22 -5.85
C HIS A 217 15.14 20.52 -7.30
N GLY A 218 13.98 21.16 -7.51
CA GLY A 218 13.46 21.46 -8.84
C GLY A 218 13.09 20.23 -9.67
N VAL A 219 12.74 19.11 -8.99
CA VAL A 219 12.38 17.84 -9.59
C VAL A 219 10.87 17.66 -9.56
N THR A 220 10.27 17.21 -10.65
CA THR A 220 8.84 16.90 -10.69
C THR A 220 8.55 15.60 -9.95
N LEU A 221 7.74 15.66 -8.90
CA LEU A 221 7.28 14.50 -8.16
C LEU A 221 6.09 13.83 -8.86
N ARG A 222 6.14 12.51 -9.02
CA ARG A 222 4.95 11.70 -9.29
C ARG A 222 4.76 10.69 -8.18
N LEU A 223 3.67 10.81 -7.42
CA LEU A 223 3.33 9.82 -6.41
C LEU A 223 2.63 8.62 -7.06
N PHE A 224 3.07 7.43 -6.66
CA PHE A 224 2.45 6.18 -7.01
C PHE A 224 1.79 5.58 -5.78
N HIS A 225 0.47 5.67 -5.72
CA HIS A 225 -0.32 5.20 -4.58
C HIS A 225 -0.61 3.71 -4.71
N GLY A 226 0.02 2.92 -3.86
CA GLY A 226 -0.26 1.50 -3.69
C GLY A 226 -1.55 1.26 -2.91
N ARG A 227 -2.70 1.80 -3.37
CA ARG A 227 -3.98 1.75 -2.65
C ARG A 227 -4.41 0.31 -2.42
N GLY A 228 -4.14 -0.18 -1.23
CA GLY A 228 -4.50 -1.51 -0.74
C GLY A 228 -5.15 -1.44 0.65
N GLY A 229 -5.45 -2.62 1.23
CA GLY A 229 -6.05 -2.73 2.55
C GLY A 229 -7.57 -2.60 2.56
N SER A 230 -8.18 -2.78 3.75
CA SER A 230 -9.63 -2.83 3.96
C SER A 230 -10.37 -1.61 3.42
N VAL A 231 -9.72 -0.48 3.38
CA VAL A 231 -10.32 0.80 3.03
C VAL A 231 -10.20 1.09 1.53
N GLY A 232 -9.04 0.91 0.93
CA GLY A 232 -8.83 1.17 -0.51
C GLY A 232 -9.63 0.25 -1.42
N ARG A 233 -10.04 -0.92 -0.91
CA ARG A 233 -10.81 -1.93 -1.64
C ARG A 233 -12.30 -1.90 -1.35
N GLY A 234 -12.71 -1.21 -0.29
CA GLY A 234 -14.09 -1.12 0.15
C GLY A 234 -14.99 -0.15 -0.60
N GLY A 235 -14.50 0.58 -1.59
CA GLY A 235 -15.29 1.49 -2.41
C GLY A 235 -15.31 2.94 -1.93
N GLY A 236 -14.28 3.40 -1.20
CA GLY A 236 -14.10 4.81 -0.92
C GLY A 236 -14.01 5.63 -2.22
N PRO A 237 -14.62 6.83 -2.30
CA PRO A 237 -14.69 7.59 -3.53
C PRO A 237 -13.28 8.10 -3.91
N SER A 238 -12.79 7.66 -5.08
CA SER A 238 -11.46 8.03 -5.60
C SER A 238 -11.30 9.53 -5.77
N TYR A 239 -12.37 10.25 -6.10
CA TYR A 239 -12.39 11.69 -6.27
C TYR A 239 -11.97 12.42 -4.98
N GLN A 240 -12.70 12.20 -3.89
CA GLN A 240 -12.42 12.83 -2.60
C GLN A 240 -11.04 12.45 -2.07
N ALA A 241 -10.61 11.21 -2.30
CA ALA A 241 -9.31 10.75 -1.85
C ALA A 241 -8.14 11.41 -2.61
N ILE A 242 -8.33 11.80 -3.87
CA ILE A 242 -7.33 12.58 -4.63
C ILE A 242 -7.30 14.02 -4.12
N LEU A 243 -8.48 14.63 -3.90
CA LEU A 243 -8.57 16.00 -3.39
C LEU A 243 -8.13 16.13 -1.91
N ALA A 244 -8.14 15.04 -1.15
CA ALA A 244 -7.70 15.02 0.24
C ALA A 244 -6.19 14.95 0.43
N GLN A 245 -5.41 14.84 -0.66
CA GLN A 245 -3.96 14.86 -0.60
C GLN A 245 -3.43 16.26 -0.28
N PRO A 246 -2.20 16.38 0.27
CA PRO A 246 -1.58 17.67 0.49
C PRO A 246 -1.45 18.48 -0.80
N GLN A 247 -1.50 19.80 -0.68
CA GLN A 247 -1.27 20.70 -1.80
C GLN A 247 0.10 20.42 -2.44
N GLY A 248 0.13 20.35 -3.77
CA GLY A 248 1.35 20.05 -4.54
C GLY A 248 1.69 18.57 -4.67
N ALA A 249 0.98 17.65 -3.99
CA ALA A 249 1.18 16.22 -4.15
C ALA A 249 0.72 15.71 -5.54
N VAL A 250 -0.28 16.35 -6.12
CA VAL A 250 -0.76 16.07 -7.48
C VAL A 250 -0.30 17.18 -8.43
N GLN A 251 0.58 16.84 -9.37
CA GLN A 251 1.20 17.78 -10.32
C GLN A 251 0.85 17.41 -11.77
N GLY A 252 -0.45 17.46 -12.11
CA GLY A 252 -0.96 17.13 -13.45
C GLY A 252 -1.00 15.65 -13.76
N GLN A 253 -0.54 14.80 -12.86
CA GLN A 253 -0.50 13.36 -13.00
C GLN A 253 -0.58 12.67 -11.65
N ILE A 254 -1.17 11.47 -11.64
CA ILE A 254 -1.23 10.59 -10.49
C ILE A 254 -1.12 9.15 -10.99
N ARG A 255 -0.44 8.30 -10.24
CA ARG A 255 -0.41 6.87 -10.50
C ARG A 255 -1.03 6.11 -9.35
N ILE A 256 -2.00 5.25 -9.66
CA ILE A 256 -2.74 4.47 -8.68
C ILE A 256 -2.70 3.00 -9.10
N THR A 257 -2.34 2.11 -8.18
CA THR A 257 -2.53 0.69 -8.39
C THR A 257 -3.84 0.24 -7.75
N GLU A 258 -4.58 -0.60 -8.46
CA GLU A 258 -5.77 -1.27 -7.96
C GLU A 258 -5.61 -2.78 -8.18
N GLN A 259 -6.32 -3.59 -7.40
CA GLN A 259 -6.29 -5.03 -7.59
C GLN A 259 -7.04 -5.43 -8.88
N GLY A 260 -6.62 -6.53 -9.51
CA GLY A 260 -7.17 -6.98 -10.79
C GLY A 260 -8.67 -7.16 -10.80
N GLU A 261 -9.24 -7.68 -9.72
CA GLU A 261 -10.70 -7.84 -9.56
C GLU A 261 -11.43 -6.49 -9.42
N VAL A 262 -10.81 -5.50 -8.82
CA VAL A 262 -11.36 -4.12 -8.74
C VAL A 262 -11.32 -3.47 -10.12
N ILE A 263 -10.22 -3.64 -10.86
CA ILE A 263 -10.08 -3.18 -12.24
C ILE A 263 -11.15 -3.84 -13.12
N ALA A 264 -11.31 -5.15 -13.01
CA ALA A 264 -12.34 -5.87 -13.76
C ALA A 264 -13.75 -5.35 -13.45
N SER A 265 -14.07 -5.11 -12.19
CA SER A 265 -15.36 -4.56 -11.76
C SER A 265 -15.61 -3.13 -12.26
N LYS A 266 -14.57 -2.27 -12.24
CA LYS A 266 -14.70 -0.86 -12.63
C LYS A 266 -14.70 -0.63 -14.14
N TYR A 267 -13.99 -1.47 -14.92
CA TYR A 267 -13.69 -1.20 -16.32
C TYR A 267 -14.21 -2.26 -17.29
N ALA A 268 -14.81 -3.36 -16.84
CA ALA A 268 -15.39 -4.38 -17.71
C ALA A 268 -16.57 -3.85 -18.54
N ASN A 269 -17.37 -2.94 -17.95
CA ASN A 269 -18.43 -2.24 -18.68
C ASN A 269 -17.89 -0.91 -19.21
N PRO A 270 -17.98 -0.62 -20.53
CA PRO A 270 -17.42 0.61 -21.14
C PRO A 270 -18.00 1.91 -20.58
N GLU A 271 -19.29 1.93 -20.19
CA GLU A 271 -19.93 3.14 -19.64
C GLU A 271 -19.44 3.41 -18.22
N LEU A 272 -19.38 2.37 -17.38
CA LEU A 272 -18.82 2.46 -16.04
C LEU A 272 -17.33 2.80 -16.09
N GLY A 273 -16.59 2.17 -16.98
CA GLY A 273 -15.16 2.44 -17.19
C GLY A 273 -14.92 3.91 -17.57
N ARG A 274 -15.69 4.43 -18.52
CA ARG A 274 -15.62 5.85 -18.89
C ARG A 274 -15.88 6.76 -17.70
N ARG A 275 -16.94 6.51 -16.92
CA ARG A 275 -17.26 7.31 -15.74
C ARG A 275 -16.15 7.27 -14.69
N ASN A 276 -15.55 6.12 -14.44
CA ASN A 276 -14.42 5.99 -13.51
C ASN A 276 -13.20 6.78 -13.99
N LEU A 277 -12.88 6.74 -15.30
CA LEU A 277 -11.79 7.53 -15.87
C LEU A 277 -12.08 9.03 -15.83
N GLU A 278 -13.31 9.45 -16.11
CA GLU A 278 -13.74 10.86 -16.01
C GLU A 278 -13.58 11.38 -14.57
N ILE A 279 -13.93 10.58 -13.56
CA ILE A 279 -13.75 10.90 -12.14
C ILE A 279 -12.27 11.09 -11.80
N LEU A 280 -11.40 10.18 -12.23
CA LEU A 280 -9.96 10.29 -12.00
C LEU A 280 -9.36 11.52 -12.69
N ALA A 281 -9.73 11.75 -13.95
CA ALA A 281 -9.25 12.91 -14.70
C ALA A 281 -9.73 14.23 -14.07
N ALA A 282 -11.00 14.33 -13.70
CA ALA A 282 -11.57 15.52 -13.09
C ALA A 282 -10.88 15.83 -11.74
N ALA A 283 -10.72 14.82 -10.87
CA ALA A 283 -10.04 14.99 -9.59
C ALA A 283 -8.57 15.43 -9.76
N THR A 284 -7.86 14.84 -10.74
CA THR A 284 -6.46 15.21 -11.02
C THR A 284 -6.36 16.65 -11.55
N LEU A 285 -7.26 17.06 -12.43
CA LEU A 285 -7.32 18.43 -12.94
C LEU A 285 -7.64 19.43 -11.82
N GLU A 286 -8.64 19.12 -11.01
CA GLU A 286 -9.04 19.98 -9.89
C GLU A 286 -7.93 20.12 -8.86
N ALA A 287 -7.34 19.01 -8.41
CA ALA A 287 -6.22 19.03 -7.44
C ALA A 287 -4.98 19.78 -7.96
N THR A 288 -4.80 19.84 -9.30
CA THR A 288 -3.66 20.52 -9.92
C THR A 288 -3.91 22.01 -10.17
N LEU A 289 -5.12 22.36 -10.63
CA LEU A 289 -5.40 23.69 -11.19
C LEU A 289 -6.17 24.60 -10.24
N LEU A 290 -6.89 24.04 -9.27
CA LEU A 290 -7.69 24.79 -8.32
C LEU A 290 -7.10 24.62 -6.91
N PRO A 291 -6.09 25.44 -6.53
CA PRO A 291 -5.61 25.42 -5.17
C PRO A 291 -6.76 25.85 -4.26
N HIS A 292 -7.16 24.98 -3.35
CA HIS A 292 -8.14 25.31 -2.35
C HIS A 292 -7.47 26.21 -1.30
N GLU A 293 -7.86 27.47 -1.23
CA GLU A 293 -7.31 28.48 -0.29
C GLU A 293 -7.39 28.06 1.19
N HIS A 294 -8.15 26.99 1.48
CA HIS A 294 -8.38 26.47 2.83
C HIS A 294 -7.69 25.13 3.13
N ASP A 295 -6.85 24.62 2.22
CA ASP A 295 -6.33 23.23 2.32
C ASP A 295 -4.95 23.09 2.95
N ALA A 296 -4.26 24.16 3.30
CA ALA A 296 -3.11 24.03 4.20
C ALA A 296 -3.63 23.71 5.60
N PRO A 297 -3.37 22.52 6.14
CA PRO A 297 -3.87 22.15 7.45
C PRO A 297 -3.30 23.12 8.49
N ARG A 298 -4.16 23.60 9.39
CA ARG A 298 -3.72 24.46 10.50
C ARG A 298 -2.71 23.73 11.37
N PRO A 299 -1.71 24.42 11.96
CA PRO A 299 -0.72 23.77 12.82
C PRO A 299 -1.34 22.93 13.95
N GLU A 300 -2.48 23.40 14.53
CA GLU A 300 -3.19 22.65 15.56
C GLU A 300 -3.82 21.35 15.05
N PHE A 301 -4.20 21.27 13.77
CA PHE A 301 -4.71 20.04 13.16
C PHE A 301 -3.60 19.01 12.99
N LEU A 302 -2.42 19.47 12.55
CA LEU A 302 -1.24 18.60 12.43
C LEU A 302 -0.82 18.06 13.79
N ALA A 303 -0.79 18.92 14.82
CA ALA A 303 -0.44 18.52 16.19
C ALA A 303 -1.45 17.52 16.76
N ALA A 304 -2.74 17.73 16.54
CA ALA A 304 -3.79 16.79 16.96
C ALA A 304 -3.64 15.44 16.29
N MET A 305 -3.38 15.40 14.98
CA MET A 305 -3.17 14.14 14.27
C MET A 305 -1.91 13.40 14.72
N GLU A 306 -0.84 14.13 15.05
CA GLU A 306 0.40 13.52 15.58
C GLU A 306 0.12 12.79 16.91
N GLU A 307 -0.62 13.44 17.83
CA GLU A 307 -0.99 12.84 19.11
C GLU A 307 -1.96 11.66 18.96
N LEU A 308 -2.99 11.80 18.13
CA LEU A 308 -3.93 10.72 17.84
C LEU A 308 -3.24 9.52 17.20
N SER A 309 -2.37 9.77 16.23
CA SER A 309 -1.62 8.73 15.53
C SER A 309 -0.67 7.98 16.47
N ALA A 310 0.08 8.70 17.32
CA ALA A 310 0.99 8.07 18.27
C ALA A 310 0.25 7.15 19.25
N THR A 311 -0.90 7.59 19.76
CA THR A 311 -1.73 6.80 20.66
C THR A 311 -2.35 5.59 19.96
N ALA A 312 -2.88 5.76 18.74
CA ALA A 312 -3.43 4.66 17.95
C ALA A 312 -2.37 3.62 17.60
N PHE A 313 -1.17 4.07 17.23
CA PHE A 313 -0.03 3.20 16.95
C PHE A 313 0.34 2.35 18.16
N ALA A 314 0.49 2.98 19.32
CA ALA A 314 0.80 2.27 20.57
C ALA A 314 -0.28 1.23 20.90
N ALA A 315 -1.58 1.59 20.80
CA ALA A 315 -2.68 0.67 21.07
C ALA A 315 -2.70 -0.52 20.09
N TYR A 316 -2.48 -0.27 18.79
CA TYR A 316 -2.43 -1.31 17.78
C TYR A 316 -1.25 -2.25 17.98
N ARG A 317 -0.04 -1.72 18.24
CA ARG A 317 1.17 -2.51 18.50
C ARG A 317 1.02 -3.36 19.75
N ALA A 318 0.50 -2.79 20.83
CA ALA A 318 0.27 -3.50 22.09
C ALA A 318 -0.68 -4.70 21.91
N LEU A 319 -1.69 -4.60 21.04
CA LEU A 319 -2.56 -5.75 20.75
C LEU A 319 -1.87 -6.76 19.84
N VAL A 320 -1.42 -6.31 18.66
CA VAL A 320 -1.05 -7.20 17.54
C VAL A 320 0.32 -7.84 17.74
N TYR A 321 1.29 -7.08 18.26
CA TYR A 321 2.68 -7.51 18.32
C TYR A 321 3.20 -7.79 19.74
N GLU A 322 2.55 -7.22 20.75
CA GLU A 322 3.04 -7.33 22.13
C GLU A 322 2.15 -8.19 23.03
N THR A 323 0.90 -8.51 22.59
CA THR A 323 0.02 -9.39 23.36
C THR A 323 0.44 -10.85 23.17
N PRO A 324 0.88 -11.56 24.24
CA PRO A 324 1.22 -12.97 24.14
C PRO A 324 0.07 -13.80 23.58
N GLY A 325 0.36 -14.63 22.60
CA GLY A 325 -0.62 -15.51 21.97
C GLY A 325 -1.55 -14.85 20.95
N PHE A 326 -1.44 -13.53 20.67
CA PHE A 326 -2.27 -12.89 19.65
C PHE A 326 -2.08 -13.51 18.26
N GLU A 327 -0.85 -13.88 17.92
CA GLU A 327 -0.55 -14.61 16.69
C GLU A 327 -1.38 -15.90 16.60
N ARG A 328 -1.37 -16.73 17.66
CA ARG A 328 -2.16 -17.96 17.71
C ARG A 328 -3.67 -17.68 17.62
N TYR A 329 -4.14 -16.63 18.32
CA TYR A 329 -5.53 -16.19 18.21
C TYR A 329 -5.89 -15.87 16.76
N PHE A 330 -5.07 -15.10 16.05
CA PHE A 330 -5.27 -14.76 14.65
C PHE A 330 -5.34 -16.01 13.74
N TRP A 331 -4.37 -16.92 13.89
CA TRP A 331 -4.33 -18.14 13.07
C TRP A 331 -5.54 -19.07 13.34
N GLU A 332 -6.03 -19.14 14.56
CA GLU A 332 -7.16 -20.00 14.90
C GLU A 332 -8.52 -19.33 14.66
N SER A 333 -8.66 -18.01 14.85
CA SER A 333 -9.94 -17.30 14.68
C SER A 333 -10.24 -16.84 13.26
N THR A 334 -9.31 -17.01 12.32
CA THR A 334 -9.48 -16.55 10.92
C THR A 334 -9.29 -17.69 9.93
N VAL A 335 -9.50 -17.39 8.65
CA VAL A 335 -9.33 -18.34 7.54
C VAL A 335 -7.92 -18.26 6.90
N ILE A 336 -6.93 -17.71 7.58
CA ILE A 336 -5.58 -17.50 7.01
C ILE A 336 -4.95 -18.80 6.50
N SER A 337 -5.11 -19.89 7.22
CA SER A 337 -4.57 -21.21 6.85
C SER A 337 -5.21 -21.74 5.56
N GLU A 338 -6.50 -21.54 5.41
CA GLU A 338 -7.27 -22.01 4.25
C GLU A 338 -7.07 -21.12 3.01
N ILE A 339 -6.77 -19.83 3.22
CA ILE A 339 -6.41 -18.91 2.13
C ILE A 339 -5.13 -19.32 1.42
N ALA A 340 -4.17 -19.91 2.14
CA ALA A 340 -2.91 -20.35 1.56
C ALA A 340 -3.10 -21.41 0.46
N ALA A 341 -4.20 -22.16 0.50
CA ALA A 341 -4.57 -23.14 -0.52
C ALA A 341 -5.36 -22.53 -1.71
N LEU A 342 -5.78 -21.27 -1.59
CA LEU A 342 -6.48 -20.54 -2.64
C LEU A 342 -5.49 -19.69 -3.44
N ASN A 343 -5.67 -19.62 -4.76
CA ASN A 343 -4.96 -18.68 -5.63
C ASN A 343 -5.50 -17.24 -5.43
N ILE A 344 -5.51 -16.76 -4.19
CA ILE A 344 -5.87 -15.37 -3.88
C ILE A 344 -4.59 -14.54 -3.94
N GLY A 345 -4.49 -13.74 -4.98
CA GLY A 345 -3.28 -13.02 -5.33
C GLY A 345 -2.25 -13.90 -6.06
N SER A 346 -1.25 -13.26 -6.65
CA SER A 346 -0.21 -13.91 -7.46
C SER A 346 0.93 -14.52 -6.63
N ARG A 347 0.85 -14.51 -5.29
CA ARG A 347 1.98 -14.84 -4.40
C ARG A 347 1.52 -15.62 -3.16
N PRO A 348 2.39 -16.46 -2.54
CA PRO A 348 2.10 -17.15 -1.29
C PRO A 348 1.70 -16.19 -0.16
N ALA A 349 0.89 -16.65 0.80
CA ALA A 349 0.39 -15.84 1.92
C ALA A 349 1.50 -15.34 2.87
N SER A 350 2.59 -16.11 3.04
CA SER A 350 3.75 -15.71 3.84
C SER A 350 5.03 -15.63 3.02
N ARG A 351 5.95 -14.76 3.45
CA ARG A 351 7.30 -14.61 2.86
C ARG A 351 8.24 -15.73 3.31
N LYS A 352 8.00 -16.30 4.49
CA LYS A 352 8.77 -17.40 5.10
C LYS A 352 7.82 -18.46 5.64
N LYS A 353 8.33 -19.65 5.94
CA LYS A 353 7.58 -20.71 6.63
C LYS A 353 7.54 -20.43 8.13
N THR A 354 6.93 -19.33 8.54
CA THR A 354 6.73 -18.94 9.94
C THR A 354 5.27 -18.54 10.15
N THR A 355 4.84 -18.52 11.41
CA THR A 355 3.51 -18.02 11.81
C THR A 355 3.55 -16.56 12.23
N ALA A 356 4.72 -15.95 12.30
CA ALA A 356 4.90 -14.57 12.74
C ALA A 356 4.15 -13.58 11.85
N ILE A 357 3.45 -12.65 12.47
CA ILE A 357 2.62 -11.66 11.77
C ILE A 357 3.49 -10.77 10.88
N GLU A 358 4.71 -10.46 11.30
CA GLU A 358 5.68 -9.66 10.55
C GLU A 358 5.98 -10.25 9.17
N ASP A 359 6.11 -11.57 9.10
CA ASP A 359 6.42 -12.29 7.86
C ASP A 359 5.21 -12.48 6.93
N LEU A 360 3.99 -12.25 7.44
CA LEU A 360 2.78 -12.29 6.61
C LEU A 360 2.77 -11.15 5.60
N ARG A 361 2.23 -11.42 4.43
CA ARG A 361 1.89 -10.38 3.46
C ARG A 361 0.66 -9.60 3.94
N ALA A 362 0.65 -8.31 3.65
CA ALA A 362 -0.42 -7.43 4.10
C ALA A 362 -1.80 -7.81 3.52
N ILE A 363 -1.86 -8.32 2.28
CA ILE A 363 -3.13 -8.73 1.66
C ILE A 363 -3.80 -9.88 2.42
N PRO A 364 -3.14 -11.03 2.65
CA PRO A 364 -3.71 -12.11 3.47
C PRO A 364 -4.10 -11.67 4.89
N TRP A 365 -3.33 -10.79 5.51
CA TRP A 365 -3.64 -10.21 6.82
C TRP A 365 -4.99 -9.49 6.82
N VAL A 366 -5.14 -8.48 5.96
CA VAL A 366 -6.37 -7.67 5.87
C VAL A 366 -7.56 -8.51 5.42
N PHE A 367 -7.35 -9.41 4.47
CA PHE A 367 -8.40 -10.27 3.92
C PHE A 367 -8.95 -11.23 4.98
N SER A 368 -8.08 -11.83 5.80
CA SER A 368 -8.49 -12.74 6.87
C SER A 368 -9.39 -12.06 7.90
N TRP A 369 -9.06 -10.83 8.30
CA TRP A 369 -9.89 -10.05 9.21
C TRP A 369 -11.24 -9.62 8.60
N ALA A 370 -11.29 -9.41 7.30
CA ALA A 370 -12.55 -9.14 6.61
C ALA A 370 -13.46 -10.38 6.58
N GLN A 371 -12.88 -11.57 6.38
CA GLN A 371 -13.63 -12.84 6.35
C GLN A 371 -14.36 -13.12 7.65
N CYS A 372 -13.73 -12.85 8.79
CA CYS A 372 -14.37 -13.03 10.11
C CYS A 372 -15.20 -11.80 10.58
N ARG A 373 -15.55 -10.88 9.69
CA ARG A 373 -16.40 -9.71 9.94
C ARG A 373 -15.88 -8.77 11.04
N LEU A 374 -14.60 -8.82 11.38
CA LEU A 374 -13.98 -7.92 12.37
C LEU A 374 -13.26 -6.72 11.73
N MET A 375 -12.60 -6.90 10.59
CA MET A 375 -11.88 -5.85 9.85
C MET A 375 -10.91 -5.06 10.71
N LEU A 376 -10.30 -5.68 11.69
CA LEU A 376 -9.48 -5.11 12.76
C LEU A 376 -8.51 -4.01 12.29
N PRO A 377 -7.69 -4.20 11.22
CA PRO A 377 -6.70 -3.18 10.83
C PRO A 377 -7.32 -1.87 10.36
N GLY A 378 -8.62 -1.84 10.07
CA GLY A 378 -9.30 -0.67 9.51
C GLY A 378 -9.81 0.33 10.55
N TRP A 379 -9.83 -0.02 11.82
CA TRP A 379 -10.40 0.84 12.88
C TRP A 379 -9.71 0.71 14.24
N PHE A 380 -9.00 -0.40 14.54
CA PHE A 380 -8.42 -0.62 15.87
C PHE A 380 -7.37 0.44 16.20
N GLY A 381 -7.46 0.96 17.42
CA GLY A 381 -6.64 2.05 17.94
C GLY A 381 -7.26 3.43 17.82
N PHE A 382 -8.30 3.60 16.99
CA PHE A 382 -9.00 4.89 16.84
C PHE A 382 -9.79 5.25 18.10
N GLY A 383 -10.54 4.31 18.69
CA GLY A 383 -11.28 4.51 19.93
C GLY A 383 -10.36 4.90 21.08
N ALA A 384 -9.28 4.13 21.28
CA ALA A 384 -8.27 4.42 22.30
C ALA A 384 -7.62 5.80 22.11
N ALA A 385 -7.33 6.19 20.86
CA ALA A 385 -6.74 7.49 20.56
C ALA A 385 -7.69 8.65 20.93
N VAL A 386 -8.95 8.57 20.52
CA VAL A 386 -9.93 9.63 20.81
C VAL A 386 -10.28 9.69 22.30
N ARG A 387 -10.37 8.55 22.98
CA ARG A 387 -10.57 8.50 24.43
C ARG A 387 -9.42 9.21 25.18
N ALA A 388 -8.18 8.87 24.88
CA ALA A 388 -7.01 9.51 25.48
C ALA A 388 -6.93 11.01 25.14
N TRP A 389 -7.31 11.39 23.94
CA TRP A 389 -7.42 12.79 23.52
C TRP A 389 -8.45 13.54 24.37
N ARG A 390 -9.65 12.98 24.55
CA ARG A 390 -10.72 13.58 25.36
C ARG A 390 -10.31 13.70 26.83
N GLU A 391 -9.62 12.71 27.38
CA GLU A 391 -9.10 12.75 28.76
C GLU A 391 -8.13 13.92 28.97
N ARG A 392 -7.28 14.24 27.98
CA ARG A 392 -6.28 15.30 28.07
C ARG A 392 -6.83 16.69 27.74
N HIS A 393 -7.68 16.79 26.73
CA HIS A 393 -8.10 18.07 26.16
C HIS A 393 -9.57 18.43 26.43
N GLY A 394 -10.34 17.52 27.05
CA GLY A 394 -11.74 17.72 27.41
C GLY A 394 -12.65 18.05 26.21
N GLU A 395 -13.72 18.77 26.45
CA GLU A 395 -14.70 19.14 25.42
C GLU A 395 -14.11 20.10 24.37
N ALA A 396 -13.13 20.93 24.73
CA ALA A 396 -12.44 21.78 23.76
C ALA A 396 -11.66 20.97 22.72
N GLY A 397 -11.03 19.88 23.17
CA GLY A 397 -10.36 18.94 22.27
C GLY A 397 -11.35 18.25 21.34
N MET A 398 -12.51 17.82 21.82
CA MET A 398 -13.55 17.21 20.98
C MET A 398 -14.12 18.22 19.97
N ALA A 399 -14.30 19.48 20.35
CA ALA A 399 -14.71 20.56 19.45
C ALA A 399 -13.67 20.81 18.33
N LEU A 400 -12.37 20.68 18.64
CA LEU A 400 -11.30 20.75 17.64
C LEU A 400 -11.42 19.60 16.63
N LEU A 401 -11.62 18.35 17.07
CA LEU A 401 -11.78 17.21 16.16
C LEU A 401 -13.02 17.36 15.27
N ALA A 402 -14.13 17.86 15.82
CA ALA A 402 -15.33 18.17 15.03
C ALA A 402 -15.06 19.28 13.98
N THR A 403 -14.22 20.27 14.32
CA THR A 403 -13.79 21.30 13.38
C THR A 403 -12.88 20.72 12.29
N MET A 404 -11.93 19.88 12.65
CA MET A 404 -11.08 19.15 11.69
C MET A 404 -11.94 18.36 10.70
N ASN A 405 -12.98 17.66 11.16
CA ASN A 405 -13.89 16.92 10.29
C ASN A 405 -14.62 17.82 9.28
N ARG A 406 -15.02 19.03 9.70
CA ARG A 406 -15.71 19.99 8.81
C ARG A 406 -14.76 20.66 7.81
N GLU A 407 -13.57 21.05 8.25
CA GLU A 407 -12.71 21.95 7.50
C GLU A 407 -11.56 21.25 6.78
N TRP A 408 -11.14 20.05 7.19
CA TRP A 408 -9.99 19.37 6.63
C TRP A 408 -10.37 18.10 5.86
N GLY A 409 -10.22 18.14 4.54
CA GLY A 409 -10.59 17.05 3.62
C GLY A 409 -9.91 15.71 3.94
N PHE A 410 -8.65 15.72 4.36
CA PHE A 410 -7.93 14.53 4.79
C PHE A 410 -8.61 13.85 5.98
N PHE A 411 -8.85 14.59 7.07
CA PHE A 411 -9.44 14.03 8.29
C PHE A 411 -10.87 13.53 8.06
N ARG A 412 -11.67 14.28 7.30
CA ARG A 412 -13.02 13.86 6.89
C ARG A 412 -13.01 12.56 6.09
N THR A 413 -12.05 12.41 5.15
CA THR A 413 -11.91 11.19 4.35
C THR A 413 -11.46 10.02 5.22
N LEU A 414 -10.54 10.25 6.14
CA LEU A 414 -10.07 9.26 7.12
C LEU A 414 -11.25 8.72 7.94
N LEU A 415 -12.06 9.61 8.54
CA LEU A 415 -13.24 9.24 9.33
C LEU A 415 -14.31 8.53 8.50
N SER A 416 -14.58 9.00 7.27
CA SER A 416 -15.53 8.33 6.36
C SER A 416 -15.12 6.89 6.04
N ASN A 417 -13.84 6.62 5.96
CA ASN A 417 -13.31 5.28 5.73
C ASN A 417 -13.44 4.40 6.98
N ILE A 418 -13.14 4.95 8.17
CA ILE A 418 -13.34 4.25 9.46
C ILE A 418 -14.84 3.92 9.63
N ASP A 419 -15.74 4.86 9.35
CA ASP A 419 -17.19 4.68 9.39
C ASP A 419 -17.64 3.52 8.50
N MET A 420 -17.13 3.46 7.26
CA MET A 420 -17.43 2.37 6.34
C MET A 420 -16.97 1.01 6.88
N VAL A 421 -15.82 0.93 7.51
CA VAL A 421 -15.26 -0.33 8.01
C VAL A 421 -15.97 -0.77 9.28
N LEU A 422 -16.25 0.15 10.21
CA LEU A 422 -17.06 -0.10 11.40
C LEU A 422 -18.48 -0.58 11.03
N GLY A 423 -19.09 0.05 10.01
CA GLY A 423 -20.41 -0.33 9.52
C GLY A 423 -20.47 -1.69 8.81
N LYS A 424 -19.33 -2.27 8.43
CA LYS A 424 -19.21 -3.64 7.90
C LYS A 424 -18.87 -4.67 8.97
N THR A 425 -18.37 -4.24 10.10
CA THR A 425 -18.03 -5.11 11.24
C THR A 425 -19.29 -5.66 11.88
N ASP A 426 -19.22 -6.91 12.31
CA ASP A 426 -20.29 -7.60 13.04
C ASP A 426 -19.66 -8.39 14.18
N LEU A 427 -19.82 -7.87 15.40
CA LEU A 427 -19.22 -8.47 16.60
C LEU A 427 -19.79 -9.83 16.93
N ALA A 428 -21.10 -10.08 16.67
CA ALA A 428 -21.72 -11.37 16.97
C ALA A 428 -21.16 -12.47 16.05
N ILE A 429 -20.94 -12.17 14.77
CA ILE A 429 -20.27 -13.09 13.84
C ILE A 429 -18.79 -13.25 14.21
N ALA A 430 -18.09 -12.15 14.52
CA ALA A 430 -16.69 -12.20 14.93
C ALA A 430 -16.47 -13.02 16.21
N GLU A 431 -17.38 -12.95 17.17
CA GLU A 431 -17.37 -13.78 18.37
C GLU A 431 -17.44 -15.27 18.03
N ARG A 432 -18.31 -15.66 17.12
CA ARG A 432 -18.40 -17.05 16.65
C ARG A 432 -17.14 -17.54 15.95
N TYR A 433 -16.43 -16.67 15.24
CA TYR A 433 -15.09 -17.02 14.73
C TYR A 433 -14.08 -17.16 15.86
N SER A 434 -14.17 -16.34 16.90
CA SER A 434 -13.30 -16.46 18.07
C SER A 434 -13.47 -17.80 18.81
N GLU A 435 -14.65 -18.42 18.76
CA GLU A 435 -14.90 -19.76 19.30
C GLU A 435 -14.08 -20.86 18.62
N LEU A 436 -13.50 -20.62 17.44
CA LEU A 436 -12.55 -21.53 16.78
C LEU A 436 -11.20 -21.59 17.51
N VAL A 437 -10.89 -20.60 18.35
CA VAL A 437 -9.69 -20.59 19.20
C VAL A 437 -9.84 -21.64 20.28
N ARG A 438 -8.94 -22.62 20.30
CA ARG A 438 -9.02 -23.78 21.19
C ARG A 438 -8.79 -23.41 22.65
N ASP A 439 -7.91 -22.44 22.88
CA ASP A 439 -7.53 -21.94 24.20
C ASP A 439 -8.60 -20.93 24.69
N ALA A 440 -9.40 -21.36 25.68
CA ALA A 440 -10.47 -20.54 26.22
C ALA A 440 -9.97 -19.29 26.97
N ASP A 441 -8.82 -19.40 27.64
CA ASP A 441 -8.23 -18.28 28.38
C ASP A 441 -7.70 -17.23 27.41
N LEU A 442 -7.06 -17.66 26.32
CA LEU A 442 -6.60 -16.77 25.26
C LEU A 442 -7.77 -16.03 24.61
N ARG A 443 -8.87 -16.75 24.32
CA ARG A 443 -10.10 -16.15 23.79
C ARG A 443 -10.70 -15.13 24.74
N ALA A 444 -10.81 -15.48 26.02
CA ALA A 444 -11.33 -14.59 27.06
C ALA A 444 -10.43 -13.36 27.29
N ALA A 445 -9.14 -13.46 27.06
CA ALA A 445 -8.21 -12.34 27.18
C ALA A 445 -8.27 -11.37 25.99
N ILE A 446 -8.54 -11.85 24.76
CA ILE A 446 -8.43 -11.03 23.54
C ILE A 446 -9.77 -10.50 23.07
N PHE A 447 -10.80 -11.34 22.90
CA PHE A 447 -12.04 -10.90 22.26
C PHE A 447 -12.77 -9.75 22.99
N PRO A 448 -12.84 -9.72 24.35
CA PRO A 448 -13.43 -8.57 25.04
C PRO A 448 -12.71 -7.25 24.79
N ARG A 449 -11.38 -7.26 24.61
CA ARG A 449 -10.60 -6.06 24.25
C ARG A 449 -10.95 -5.58 22.86
N LEU A 450 -11.15 -6.50 21.90
CA LEU A 450 -11.59 -6.18 20.55
C LEU A 450 -12.99 -5.56 20.54
N SER A 451 -13.91 -6.15 21.31
CA SER A 451 -15.28 -5.67 21.44
C SER A 451 -15.33 -4.28 22.10
N ALA A 452 -14.61 -4.07 23.19
CA ALA A 452 -14.56 -2.78 23.88
C ALA A 452 -14.02 -1.67 22.97
N GLU A 453 -12.91 -1.91 22.29
CA GLU A 453 -12.32 -0.93 21.38
C GLU A 453 -13.23 -0.61 20.18
N TRP A 454 -14.03 -1.58 19.70
CA TRP A 454 -15.01 -1.32 18.65
C TRP A 454 -16.10 -0.35 19.13
N HIS A 455 -16.63 -0.53 20.35
CA HIS A 455 -17.63 0.39 20.92
C HIS A 455 -17.03 1.80 21.12
N ASP A 456 -15.82 1.87 21.69
CA ASP A 456 -15.10 3.15 21.85
C ASP A 456 -14.89 3.85 20.49
N ALA A 457 -14.57 3.08 19.43
CA ALA A 457 -14.37 3.63 18.10
C ALA A 457 -15.69 4.14 17.48
N VAL A 458 -16.80 3.43 17.67
CA VAL A 458 -18.13 3.88 17.22
C VAL A 458 -18.53 5.16 17.95
N ASP A 459 -18.45 5.18 19.28
CA ASP A 459 -18.81 6.34 20.09
C ASP A 459 -17.96 7.56 19.72
N ALA A 460 -16.66 7.38 19.55
CA ALA A 460 -15.73 8.41 19.11
C ALA A 460 -16.11 8.98 17.74
N LEU A 461 -16.39 8.11 16.77
CA LEU A 461 -16.78 8.53 15.43
C LEU A 461 -18.07 9.34 15.42
N LEU A 462 -19.10 8.84 16.10
CA LEU A 462 -20.41 9.52 16.19
C LEU A 462 -20.28 10.87 16.89
N ALA A 463 -19.50 10.96 17.96
CA ALA A 463 -19.25 12.21 18.68
C ALA A 463 -18.54 13.27 17.81
N ILE A 464 -17.54 12.86 17.01
CA ILE A 464 -16.79 13.78 16.15
C ILE A 464 -17.62 14.22 14.94
N THR A 465 -18.35 13.28 14.32
CA THR A 465 -19.09 13.54 13.08
C THR A 465 -20.46 14.14 13.30
N GLY A 466 -21.03 13.98 14.51
CA GLY A 466 -22.41 14.37 14.84
C GLY A 466 -23.47 13.48 14.18
N GLN A 467 -23.10 12.30 13.65
CA GLN A 467 -24.03 11.33 13.10
C GLN A 467 -24.81 10.62 14.21
N ALA A 468 -26.07 10.24 13.94
CA ALA A 468 -26.88 9.47 14.87
C ALA A 468 -26.54 7.96 14.86
N GLU A 469 -26.12 7.43 13.71
CA GLU A 469 -25.68 6.04 13.54
C GLU A 469 -24.60 5.95 12.45
N LEU A 470 -23.91 4.81 12.39
CA LEU A 470 -22.88 4.58 11.36
C LEU A 470 -23.45 4.73 9.95
N LEU A 471 -22.66 5.31 9.07
CA LEU A 471 -22.96 5.52 7.64
C LEU A 471 -24.09 6.52 7.35
N ASP A 472 -24.54 7.33 8.31
CA ASP A 472 -25.56 8.35 8.05
C ASP A 472 -25.07 9.40 7.03
N GLY A 473 -23.79 9.69 7.03
CA GLY A 473 -23.16 10.55 6.02
C GLY A 473 -23.18 10.00 4.60
N ASN A 474 -23.48 8.69 4.41
CA ASN A 474 -23.54 8.04 3.10
C ASN A 474 -24.71 7.04 3.01
N PRO A 475 -25.97 7.52 2.85
CA PRO A 475 -27.17 6.67 2.85
C PRO A 475 -27.20 5.61 1.75
N LEU A 476 -26.54 5.88 0.60
CA LEU A 476 -26.46 4.91 -0.49
C LEU A 476 -25.56 3.73 -0.11
N LEU A 477 -24.41 4.02 0.49
CA LEU A 477 -23.49 2.99 0.98
C LEU A 477 -24.13 2.19 2.12
N LYS A 478 -24.75 2.88 3.08
CA LYS A 478 -25.49 2.28 4.20
C LYS A 478 -26.52 1.26 3.71
N ARG A 479 -27.38 1.67 2.77
CA ARG A 479 -28.37 0.77 2.16
C ARG A 479 -27.71 -0.38 1.42
N SER A 480 -26.65 -0.11 0.65
CA SER A 480 -25.94 -1.14 -0.09
C SER A 480 -25.29 -2.19 0.82
N ILE A 481 -24.75 -1.80 1.96
CA ILE A 481 -24.16 -2.70 2.96
C ILE A 481 -25.27 -3.51 3.65
N ARG A 482 -26.29 -2.86 4.20
CA ARG A 482 -27.40 -3.50 4.92
C ARG A 482 -28.14 -4.51 4.06
N ASN A 483 -28.39 -4.22 2.79
CA ASN A 483 -29.08 -5.14 1.88
C ASN A 483 -28.28 -6.42 1.57
N ARG A 484 -26.98 -6.45 1.82
CA ARG A 484 -26.12 -7.62 1.59
C ARG A 484 -25.98 -8.52 2.82
N PHE A 485 -26.17 -8.00 4.02
CA PHE A 485 -26.00 -8.76 5.27
C PHE A 485 -26.88 -10.01 5.33
N PRO A 486 -28.18 -9.99 4.96
CA PRO A 486 -29.02 -11.19 5.00
C PRO A 486 -28.50 -12.35 4.12
N TYR A 487 -27.65 -12.06 3.13
CA TYR A 487 -27.00 -13.06 2.30
C TYR A 487 -25.62 -13.45 2.83
N LEU A 488 -24.93 -12.54 3.49
CA LEU A 488 -23.57 -12.75 4.01
C LEU A 488 -23.58 -13.55 5.33
N ASP A 489 -24.48 -13.22 6.22
CA ASP A 489 -24.51 -13.79 7.57
C ASP A 489 -24.68 -15.31 7.54
N PRO A 490 -25.58 -15.91 6.74
CA PRO A 490 -25.65 -17.35 6.58
C PRO A 490 -24.37 -17.97 6.01
N VAL A 491 -23.68 -17.27 5.09
CA VAL A 491 -22.43 -17.74 4.50
C VAL A 491 -21.30 -17.74 5.54
N ASN A 492 -21.24 -16.75 6.43
CA ASN A 492 -20.29 -16.73 7.54
C ASN A 492 -20.54 -17.88 8.52
N HIS A 493 -21.80 -18.12 8.91
CA HIS A 493 -22.14 -19.23 9.80
C HIS A 493 -21.79 -20.60 9.19
N LEU A 494 -22.09 -20.78 7.89
CA LEU A 494 -21.70 -21.98 7.17
C LEU A 494 -20.18 -22.15 7.11
N GLN A 495 -19.44 -21.06 6.87
CA GLN A 495 -17.98 -21.08 6.85
C GLN A 495 -17.41 -21.55 8.18
N ILE A 496 -17.92 -21.04 9.32
CA ILE A 496 -17.49 -21.43 10.66
C ILE A 496 -17.68 -22.93 10.88
N GLU A 497 -18.83 -23.47 10.49
CA GLU A 497 -19.11 -24.90 10.64
C GLU A 497 -18.20 -25.76 9.76
N LEU A 498 -17.96 -25.36 8.52
CA LEU A 498 -17.03 -26.04 7.62
C LEU A 498 -15.60 -26.00 8.15
N LEU A 499 -15.17 -24.88 8.72
CA LEU A 499 -13.86 -24.74 9.36
C LEU A 499 -13.72 -25.67 10.58
N ARG A 500 -14.74 -25.75 11.43
CA ARG A 500 -14.76 -26.68 12.58
C ARG A 500 -14.54 -28.12 12.13
N ARG A 501 -15.31 -28.56 11.14
CA ARG A 501 -15.20 -29.92 10.56
C ARG A 501 -13.83 -30.18 9.97
N HIS A 502 -13.35 -29.27 9.11
CA HIS A 502 -12.04 -29.39 8.46
C HIS A 502 -10.89 -29.47 9.47
N ARG A 503 -10.90 -28.57 10.48
CA ARG A 503 -9.88 -28.51 11.53
C ARG A 503 -9.97 -29.65 12.55
N ALA A 504 -11.11 -30.34 12.59
CA ALA A 504 -11.30 -31.60 13.34
C ALA A 504 -10.83 -32.85 12.57
N GLY A 505 -10.29 -32.68 11.35
CA GLY A 505 -9.75 -33.77 10.53
C GLY A 505 -10.70 -34.30 9.45
N ASP A 506 -11.82 -33.64 9.17
CA ASP A 506 -12.69 -34.01 8.05
C ASP A 506 -12.01 -33.66 6.72
N THR A 507 -11.66 -34.69 5.95
CA THR A 507 -10.95 -34.60 4.67
C THR A 507 -11.89 -34.67 3.45
N ASP A 508 -13.22 -34.62 3.65
CA ASP A 508 -14.18 -34.64 2.53
C ASP A 508 -13.93 -33.43 1.62
N GLU A 509 -13.72 -33.69 0.34
CA GLU A 509 -13.50 -32.65 -0.69
C GLU A 509 -14.63 -31.63 -0.74
N ARG A 510 -15.88 -32.02 -0.36
CA ARG A 510 -17.02 -31.10 -0.28
C ARG A 510 -16.83 -30.06 0.80
N VAL A 511 -16.22 -30.42 1.94
CA VAL A 511 -15.89 -29.49 3.02
C VAL A 511 -14.85 -28.48 2.55
N GLN A 512 -13.77 -28.92 1.93
CA GLN A 512 -12.74 -28.03 1.39
C GLN A 512 -13.30 -27.08 0.32
N ARG A 513 -14.06 -27.64 -0.64
CA ARG A 513 -14.73 -26.84 -1.67
C ARG A 513 -15.72 -25.85 -1.07
N GLY A 514 -16.46 -26.26 -0.04
CA GLY A 514 -17.39 -25.40 0.69
C GLY A 514 -16.68 -24.21 1.34
N ILE A 515 -15.52 -24.43 1.99
CA ILE A 515 -14.70 -23.37 2.57
C ILE A 515 -14.30 -22.36 1.48
N HIS A 516 -13.79 -22.84 0.35
CA HIS A 516 -13.39 -21.96 -0.76
C HIS A 516 -14.55 -21.15 -1.33
N LEU A 517 -15.72 -21.77 -1.48
CA LEU A 517 -16.92 -21.07 -1.96
C LEU A 517 -17.41 -20.01 -0.96
N THR A 518 -17.35 -20.30 0.34
CA THR A 518 -17.75 -19.32 1.37
C THR A 518 -16.76 -18.17 1.46
N ILE A 519 -15.44 -18.40 1.33
CA ILE A 519 -14.44 -17.34 1.27
C ILE A 519 -14.73 -16.40 0.09
N ASN A 520 -14.98 -16.93 -1.10
CA ASN A 520 -15.31 -16.13 -2.28
C ASN A 520 -16.66 -15.39 -2.10
N GLY A 521 -17.65 -16.04 -1.49
CA GLY A 521 -18.96 -15.45 -1.21
C GLY A 521 -18.88 -14.26 -0.26
N VAL A 522 -18.16 -14.39 0.85
CA VAL A 522 -17.93 -13.30 1.81
C VAL A 522 -17.14 -12.17 1.17
N ALA A 523 -16.07 -12.48 0.44
CA ALA A 523 -15.27 -11.46 -0.26
C ALA A 523 -16.10 -10.65 -1.26
N ALA A 524 -16.88 -11.31 -2.10
CA ALA A 524 -17.75 -10.66 -3.08
C ALA A 524 -18.84 -9.82 -2.41
N GLY A 525 -19.46 -10.35 -1.36
CA GLY A 525 -20.52 -9.66 -0.62
C GLY A 525 -20.03 -8.44 0.15
N LEU A 526 -18.86 -8.47 0.76
CA LEU A 526 -18.25 -7.31 1.41
C LEU A 526 -17.59 -6.34 0.41
N ARG A 527 -17.44 -6.74 -0.85
CA ARG A 527 -16.61 -6.03 -1.84
C ARG A 527 -15.21 -5.79 -1.31
N ASN A 528 -14.66 -6.80 -0.69
CA ASN A 528 -13.33 -6.79 -0.11
C ASN A 528 -12.61 -8.08 -0.53
N SER A 529 -11.74 -7.96 -1.48
CA SER A 529 -10.96 -9.05 -2.05
C SER A 529 -9.51 -9.12 -1.54
N GLY A 530 -9.29 -8.47 -0.41
CA GLY A 530 -7.98 -8.49 0.25
C GLY A 530 -7.29 -7.17 0.34
#